data_ab7c49c5e62bcf286ace3c223726d95a
#
_entry.id   ab7c49c5e62bcf286ace3c223726d95a
#
_cell.length_a   1.000
_cell.length_b   1.000
_cell.length_c   1.000
_cell.angle_alpha   90.00
_cell.angle_beta   90.00
_cell.angle_gamma   90.00
#
_symmetry.space_group_name_H-M   'P 1'
#
loop_
_entity.id
_entity.type
_entity.pdbx_description
1 polymer ?
#
loop_
_entity_poly.entity_id
_entity_poly.type
_entity_poly.pdbx_seq_one_letter_code
_entity_poly.pdbx_strand_id
1 'polypeptide(L)'
;VIVLVAVLVLVLVSRHDRAPKNDPAAQATPTAQVTEQDTVLAEAKHLAAQYDYDKAIAAVTGFAGWESVPELQQAKADFEAQKAQAVRYADPTTIPHIFFHTLIADTARAFDGDPEQGGYNQFMATIKEFNAVLQSLYERGFVLVDIHDVAGPQQQADGSTKYVAGDIYLPAGKKPIVLSQDDVC
;
A
#
# COMPACT_ATOMS: atom_id res chain seq x y z
N VAL A 1 -15.06 0.15 3.72
CA VAL A 1 -15.44 -1.26 3.49
C VAL A 1 -14.42 -1.82 2.51
N ILE A 2 -13.41 -2.50 3.03
CA ILE A 2 -12.38 -3.16 2.21
C ILE A 2 -12.98 -4.48 1.73
N VAL A 3 -13.27 -4.57 0.44
CA VAL A 3 -13.62 -5.85 -0.20
C VAL A 3 -12.30 -6.54 -0.55
N LEU A 4 -11.93 -7.50 0.29
CA LEU A 4 -10.80 -8.39 0.05
C LEU A 4 -11.30 -9.49 -0.91
N VAL A 5 -10.96 -9.39 -2.19
CA VAL A 5 -11.20 -10.47 -3.16
C VAL A 5 -10.04 -11.45 -3.06
N ALA A 6 -10.23 -12.49 -2.25
CA ALA A 6 -9.35 -13.65 -2.23
C ALA A 6 -9.70 -14.54 -3.44
N VAL A 7 -8.81 -14.64 -4.41
CA VAL A 7 -8.91 -15.64 -5.49
C VAL A 7 -8.29 -16.93 -4.98
N LEU A 8 -9.14 -17.87 -4.58
CA LEU A 8 -8.74 -19.22 -4.22
C LEU A 8 -8.66 -20.07 -5.49
N VAL A 9 -7.46 -20.39 -5.94
CA VAL A 9 -7.27 -21.38 -7.03
C VAL A 9 -7.23 -22.77 -6.40
N LEU A 10 -8.32 -23.51 -6.52
CA LEU A 10 -8.38 -24.93 -6.13
C LEU A 10 -8.06 -25.79 -7.36
N VAL A 11 -6.86 -26.39 -7.39
CA VAL A 11 -6.52 -27.40 -8.39
C VAL A 11 -6.97 -28.77 -7.88
N LEU A 12 -8.08 -29.27 -8.42
CA LEU A 12 -8.49 -30.67 -8.25
C LEU A 12 -8.06 -31.48 -9.46
N VAL A 13 -7.04 -32.31 -9.27
CA VAL A 13 -6.66 -33.35 -10.23
C VAL A 13 -7.55 -34.59 -9.98
N SER A 14 -8.46 -34.88 -10.89
CA SER A 14 -9.11 -36.19 -10.96
C SER A 14 -8.99 -36.72 -12.39
N ARG A 15 -8.16 -37.76 -12.51
CA ARG A 15 -8.10 -38.59 -13.74
C ARG A 15 -9.33 -39.47 -13.81
N HIS A 16 -10.07 -39.37 -14.91
CA HIS A 16 -10.88 -40.50 -15.39
C HIS A 16 -10.90 -40.50 -16.92
N ASP A 17 -10.34 -41.57 -17.49
CA ASP A 17 -10.39 -41.91 -18.92
C ASP A 17 -11.82 -42.16 -19.33
N ARG A 18 -12.29 -41.46 -20.37
CA ARG A 18 -13.30 -41.96 -21.29
C ARG A 18 -13.24 -41.23 -22.65
N ALA A 19 -13.20 -42.00 -23.70
CA ALA A 19 -13.07 -41.59 -25.08
C ALA A 19 -14.31 -40.81 -25.63
N PRO A 20 -14.21 -40.20 -26.83
CA PRO A 20 -14.87 -38.96 -27.16
C PRO A 20 -16.31 -39.13 -27.67
N LYS A 21 -17.22 -38.25 -27.22
CA LYS A 21 -18.43 -37.89 -27.93
C LYS A 21 -18.33 -36.44 -28.37
N ASN A 22 -18.48 -36.24 -29.67
CA ASN A 22 -18.61 -34.91 -30.28
C ASN A 22 -19.79 -34.18 -29.66
N ASP A 23 -19.56 -33.07 -29.00
CA ASP A 23 -20.54 -32.07 -28.63
C ASP A 23 -20.09 -30.69 -29.14
N PRO A 24 -21.01 -29.87 -29.67
CA PRO A 24 -20.63 -28.63 -30.34
C PRO A 24 -20.21 -27.54 -29.36
N ALA A 25 -19.11 -26.89 -29.71
CA ALA A 25 -18.70 -25.56 -29.32
C ALA A 25 -19.13 -25.07 -27.91
N ALA A 26 -18.39 -25.44 -26.88
CA ALA A 26 -18.29 -24.63 -25.69
C ALA A 26 -17.70 -23.28 -26.12
N GLN A 27 -18.52 -22.24 -26.19
CA GLN A 27 -18.08 -20.86 -26.32
C GLN A 27 -17.17 -20.55 -25.12
N ALA A 28 -15.88 -20.48 -25.37
CA ALA A 28 -14.94 -19.94 -24.41
C ALA A 28 -15.41 -18.51 -24.10
N THR A 29 -15.83 -18.28 -22.87
CA THR A 29 -16.04 -16.93 -22.35
C THR A 29 -14.72 -16.17 -22.55
N PRO A 30 -14.70 -15.05 -23.28
CA PRO A 30 -13.46 -14.31 -23.48
C PRO A 30 -12.97 -13.86 -22.10
N THR A 31 -11.85 -14.37 -21.68
CA THR A 31 -11.08 -13.80 -20.57
C THR A 31 -10.74 -12.39 -21.04
N ALA A 32 -11.35 -11.37 -20.42
CA ALA A 32 -11.04 -9.98 -20.75
C ALA A 32 -9.53 -9.77 -20.58
N GLN A 33 -8.84 -9.48 -21.66
CA GLN A 33 -7.43 -9.11 -21.60
C GLN A 33 -7.35 -7.75 -20.89
N VAL A 34 -6.64 -7.71 -19.77
CA VAL A 34 -6.32 -6.46 -19.08
C VAL A 34 -5.48 -5.64 -20.04
N THR A 35 -5.95 -4.48 -20.41
CA THR A 35 -5.24 -3.57 -21.31
C THR A 35 -4.16 -2.80 -20.53
N GLU A 36 -3.18 -2.22 -21.23
CA GLU A 36 -2.18 -1.37 -20.60
C GLU A 36 -2.83 -0.17 -19.88
N GLN A 37 -3.86 0.42 -20.47
CA GLN A 37 -4.62 1.51 -19.84
C GLN A 37 -5.35 1.05 -18.57
N ASP A 38 -5.89 -0.18 -18.51
CA ASP A 38 -6.51 -0.70 -17.29
C ASP A 38 -5.50 -0.87 -16.17
N THR A 39 -4.27 -1.30 -16.52
CA THR A 39 -3.16 -1.43 -15.57
C THR A 39 -2.76 -0.06 -15.01
N VAL A 40 -2.59 0.94 -15.87
CA VAL A 40 -2.27 2.32 -15.46
C VAL A 40 -3.37 2.91 -14.58
N LEU A 41 -4.64 2.70 -14.95
CA LEU A 41 -5.77 3.18 -14.16
C LEU A 41 -5.83 2.52 -12.77
N ALA A 42 -5.56 1.21 -12.71
CA ALA A 42 -5.52 0.48 -11.45
C ALA A 42 -4.39 0.98 -10.54
N GLU A 43 -3.20 1.18 -11.08
CA GLU A 43 -2.04 1.73 -10.37
C GLU A 43 -2.32 3.15 -9.87
N ALA A 44 -2.83 4.03 -10.73
CA ALA A 44 -3.17 5.39 -10.35
C ALA A 44 -4.23 5.44 -9.22
N LYS A 45 -5.25 4.60 -9.29
CA LYS A 45 -6.25 4.45 -8.22
C LYS A 45 -5.64 3.93 -6.92
N HIS A 46 -4.68 3.01 -7.01
CA HIS A 46 -3.96 2.50 -5.85
C HIS A 46 -3.17 3.60 -5.15
N LEU A 47 -2.42 4.40 -5.90
CA LEU A 47 -1.69 5.56 -5.40
C LEU A 47 -2.62 6.60 -4.76
N ALA A 48 -3.73 6.92 -5.41
CA ALA A 48 -4.72 7.85 -4.86
C ALA A 48 -5.37 7.34 -3.57
N ALA A 49 -5.57 6.03 -3.44
CA ALA A 49 -6.08 5.41 -2.20
C ALA A 49 -5.07 5.52 -1.04
N GLN A 50 -3.80 5.71 -1.33
CA GLN A 50 -2.74 6.02 -0.37
C GLN A 50 -2.59 7.54 -0.12
N TYR A 51 -3.41 8.37 -0.75
CA TYR A 51 -3.37 9.82 -0.75
C TYR A 51 -2.15 10.42 -1.48
N ASP A 52 -1.41 9.63 -2.24
CA ASP A 52 -0.31 10.09 -3.09
C ASP A 52 -0.86 10.57 -4.44
N TYR A 53 -1.58 11.68 -4.39
CA TYR A 53 -2.26 12.22 -5.57
C TYR A 53 -1.29 12.67 -6.66
N ASP A 54 -0.09 13.12 -6.30
CA ASP A 54 0.91 13.56 -7.27
C ASP A 54 1.41 12.39 -8.10
N LYS A 55 1.73 11.26 -7.48
CA LYS A 55 2.09 10.05 -8.20
C LYS A 55 0.91 9.45 -8.96
N ALA A 56 -0.31 9.51 -8.40
CA ALA A 56 -1.51 9.06 -9.11
C ALA A 56 -1.74 9.83 -10.41
N ILE A 57 -1.63 11.17 -10.36
CA ILE A 57 -1.74 12.03 -11.53
C ILE A 57 -0.59 11.76 -12.51
N ALA A 58 0.65 11.62 -12.02
CA ALA A 58 1.81 11.32 -12.84
C ALA A 58 1.68 9.96 -13.55
N ALA A 59 1.16 8.93 -12.90
CA ALA A 59 0.89 7.64 -13.52
C ALA A 59 -0.09 7.76 -14.69
N VAL A 60 -1.17 8.51 -14.53
CA VAL A 60 -2.13 8.77 -15.62
C VAL A 60 -1.46 9.54 -16.76
N THR A 61 -0.82 10.66 -16.46
CA THR A 61 -0.25 11.56 -17.49
C THR A 61 1.00 11.01 -18.16
N GLY A 62 1.64 10.01 -17.56
CA GLY A 62 2.75 9.27 -18.15
C GLY A 62 2.32 8.26 -19.23
N PHE A 63 1.03 7.91 -19.29
CA PHE A 63 0.51 7.04 -20.34
C PHE A 63 0.34 7.82 -21.65
N ALA A 64 1.00 7.36 -22.72
CA ALA A 64 0.93 8.03 -24.02
C ALA A 64 -0.51 8.01 -24.58
N GLY A 65 -1.04 9.19 -24.88
CA GLY A 65 -2.40 9.36 -25.40
C GLY A 65 -3.50 9.33 -24.33
N TRP A 66 -3.17 9.50 -23.06
CA TRP A 66 -4.14 9.55 -21.97
C TRP A 66 -5.26 10.59 -22.19
N GLU A 67 -4.96 11.68 -22.92
CA GLU A 67 -5.93 12.72 -23.29
C GLU A 67 -7.04 12.22 -24.22
N SER A 68 -6.88 11.04 -24.82
CA SER A 68 -7.87 10.43 -25.70
C SER A 68 -8.62 9.28 -25.00
N VAL A 69 -8.33 9.00 -23.74
CA VAL A 69 -8.94 7.93 -22.94
C VAL A 69 -9.85 8.55 -21.87
N PRO A 70 -11.18 8.50 -22.02
CA PRO A 70 -12.12 9.16 -21.10
C PRO A 70 -11.94 8.76 -19.63
N GLU A 71 -11.65 7.48 -19.36
CA GLU A 71 -11.47 6.92 -18.02
C GLU A 71 -10.23 7.50 -17.33
N LEU A 72 -9.14 7.73 -18.08
CA LEU A 72 -7.91 8.34 -17.57
C LEU A 72 -8.09 9.84 -17.35
N GLN A 73 -8.78 10.53 -18.25
CA GLN A 73 -9.12 11.95 -18.08
C GLN A 73 -9.95 12.16 -16.80
N GLN A 74 -10.98 11.34 -16.61
CA GLN A 74 -11.84 11.41 -15.43
C GLN A 74 -11.04 11.12 -14.16
N ALA A 75 -10.22 10.06 -14.15
CA ALA A 75 -9.39 9.72 -13.00
C ALA A 75 -8.45 10.86 -12.62
N LYS A 76 -7.78 11.49 -13.61
CA LYS A 76 -6.93 12.67 -13.36
C LYS A 76 -7.72 13.81 -12.71
N ALA A 77 -8.88 14.15 -13.26
CA ALA A 77 -9.72 15.23 -12.72
C ALA A 77 -10.17 14.94 -11.28
N ASP A 78 -10.54 13.68 -10.99
CA ASP A 78 -10.94 13.25 -9.65
C ASP A 78 -9.78 13.34 -8.65
N PHE A 79 -8.55 12.96 -9.06
CA PHE A 79 -7.36 13.05 -8.21
C PHE A 79 -6.97 14.51 -7.96
N GLU A 80 -7.04 15.38 -8.96
CA GLU A 80 -6.82 16.82 -8.81
C GLU A 80 -7.83 17.45 -7.84
N ALA A 81 -9.10 17.08 -7.93
CA ALA A 81 -10.13 17.54 -7.03
C ALA A 81 -9.90 17.05 -5.58
N GLN A 82 -9.49 15.80 -5.39
CA GLN A 82 -9.16 15.26 -4.07
C GLN A 82 -7.90 15.92 -3.50
N LYS A 83 -6.87 16.13 -4.31
CA LYS A 83 -5.65 16.85 -3.92
C LYS A 83 -5.97 18.28 -3.45
N ALA A 84 -6.84 18.98 -4.16
CA ALA A 84 -7.25 20.33 -3.80
C ALA A 84 -7.96 20.43 -2.44
N GLN A 85 -8.53 19.33 -1.94
CA GLN A 85 -9.15 19.23 -0.63
C GLN A 85 -8.19 18.78 0.48
N ALA A 86 -6.97 18.37 0.13
CA ALA A 86 -5.98 17.96 1.10
C ALA A 86 -5.51 19.15 1.94
N VAL A 87 -5.32 18.90 3.24
CA VAL A 87 -4.90 19.91 4.21
C VAL A 87 -3.45 19.64 4.61
N ARG A 88 -2.63 20.68 4.63
CA ARG A 88 -1.26 20.58 5.12
C ARG A 88 -1.27 20.24 6.61
N TYR A 89 -0.51 19.23 7.01
CA TYR A 89 -0.33 18.89 8.41
C TYR A 89 0.50 19.98 9.10
N ALA A 90 -0.07 20.58 10.14
CA ALA A 90 0.43 21.86 10.67
C ALA A 90 1.80 21.74 11.36
N ASP A 91 2.04 20.65 12.08
CA ASP A 91 3.25 20.49 12.90
C ASP A 91 3.90 19.10 12.70
N PRO A 92 4.85 18.98 11.77
CA PRO A 92 5.56 17.72 11.53
C PRO A 92 6.29 17.16 12.76
N THR A 93 6.63 18.00 13.76
CA THR A 93 7.32 17.54 14.97
C THR A 93 6.44 16.70 15.89
N THR A 94 5.13 16.70 15.67
CA THR A 94 4.16 15.89 16.43
C THR A 94 3.83 14.56 15.76
N ILE A 95 4.45 14.25 14.61
CA ILE A 95 4.22 12.99 13.91
C ILE A 95 4.83 11.85 14.73
N PRO A 96 4.03 10.87 15.18
CA PRO A 96 4.55 9.74 15.91
C PRO A 96 5.36 8.83 14.99
N HIS A 97 6.44 8.26 15.55
CA HIS A 97 7.21 7.21 14.92
C HIS A 97 7.14 5.97 15.82
N ILE A 98 6.71 4.86 15.27
CA ILE A 98 6.69 3.55 15.93
C ILE A 98 7.63 2.63 15.16
N PHE A 99 8.43 1.84 15.87
CA PHE A 99 9.28 0.83 15.27
C PHE A 99 8.91 -0.56 15.76
N PHE A 100 9.23 -1.56 14.96
CA PHE A 100 9.11 -2.97 15.25
C PHE A 100 10.43 -3.66 14.93
N HIS A 101 10.75 -4.70 15.71
CA HIS A 101 11.77 -5.67 15.31
C HIS A 101 11.21 -6.66 14.28
N THR A 102 11.97 -7.68 13.92
CA THR A 102 11.50 -8.75 13.04
C THR A 102 10.23 -9.38 13.59
N LEU A 103 9.23 -9.60 12.74
CA LEU A 103 7.95 -10.15 13.15
C LEU A 103 8.01 -11.67 13.28
N ILE A 104 7.35 -12.20 14.31
CA ILE A 104 7.19 -13.65 14.50
C ILE A 104 6.10 -14.17 13.57
N ALA A 105 6.51 -15.00 12.60
CA ALA A 105 5.61 -15.65 11.65
C ALA A 105 5.06 -16.98 12.19
N ASP A 106 5.90 -17.75 12.90
CA ASP A 106 5.55 -19.06 13.46
C ASP A 106 5.63 -19.00 14.99
N THR A 107 4.48 -18.78 15.62
CA THR A 107 4.39 -18.67 17.09
C THR A 107 4.65 -19.99 17.80
N ALA A 108 4.41 -21.14 17.16
CA ALA A 108 4.66 -22.44 17.77
C ALA A 108 6.17 -22.71 17.93
N ARG A 109 6.96 -22.23 16.96
CA ARG A 109 8.43 -22.31 17.03
C ARG A 109 9.05 -21.23 17.91
N ALA A 110 8.48 -20.04 17.93
CA ALA A 110 9.02 -18.94 18.73
C ALA A 110 8.71 -19.10 20.23
N PHE A 111 7.68 -19.87 20.58
CA PHE A 111 7.22 -20.06 21.96
C PHE A 111 7.15 -21.55 22.33
N ASP A 112 8.20 -22.30 22.02
CA ASP A 112 8.32 -23.75 22.25
C ASP A 112 8.96 -24.11 23.60
N GLY A 113 9.39 -23.11 24.38
CA GLY A 113 9.99 -23.30 25.70
C GLY A 113 11.51 -23.30 25.70
N ASP A 114 12.15 -23.01 24.58
CA ASP A 114 13.61 -22.87 24.50
C ASP A 114 14.12 -21.58 25.18
N PRO A 115 15.45 -21.42 25.39
CA PRO A 115 16.02 -20.24 26.03
C PRO A 115 15.76 -18.90 25.30
N GLU A 116 15.54 -18.93 23.98
CA GLU A 116 15.35 -17.77 23.12
C GLU A 116 13.93 -17.20 23.22
N GLN A 117 12.94 -17.99 23.67
CA GLN A 117 11.55 -17.60 23.83
C GLN A 117 11.40 -16.30 24.65
N GLY A 118 12.23 -16.12 25.70
CA GLY A 118 12.18 -14.94 26.54
C GLY A 118 12.51 -13.65 25.76
N GLY A 119 13.47 -13.72 24.86
CA GLY A 119 13.86 -12.61 24.00
C GLY A 119 12.79 -12.29 22.96
N TYR A 120 12.22 -13.32 22.31
CA TYR A 120 11.12 -13.12 21.36
C TYR A 120 9.91 -12.45 22.01
N ASN A 121 9.51 -12.91 23.19
CA ASN A 121 8.37 -12.34 23.90
C ASN A 121 8.61 -10.91 24.40
N GLN A 122 9.86 -10.53 24.63
CA GLN A 122 10.20 -9.19 25.13
C GLN A 122 10.32 -8.14 24.01
N PHE A 123 10.84 -8.52 22.85
CA PHE A 123 11.26 -7.57 21.82
C PHE A 123 10.52 -7.67 20.50
N MET A 124 9.82 -8.77 20.24
CA MET A 124 9.21 -9.02 18.94
C MET A 124 7.69 -9.09 19.03
N ALA A 125 7.02 -8.61 17.98
CA ALA A 125 5.59 -8.77 17.80
C ALA A 125 5.31 -9.92 16.84
N THR A 126 4.21 -10.63 17.08
CA THR A 126 3.68 -11.59 16.11
C THR A 126 3.04 -10.86 14.92
N ILE A 127 2.93 -11.51 13.77
CA ILE A 127 2.19 -10.97 12.60
C ILE A 127 0.75 -10.64 13.01
N LYS A 128 0.13 -11.42 13.90
CA LYS A 128 -1.24 -11.16 14.37
C LYS A 128 -1.33 -9.85 15.16
N GLU A 129 -0.39 -9.59 16.06
CA GLU A 129 -0.34 -8.36 16.85
C GLU A 129 -0.02 -7.15 15.95
N PHE A 130 0.94 -7.29 15.04
CA PHE A 130 1.26 -6.24 14.08
C PHE A 130 0.03 -5.85 13.24
N ASN A 131 -0.70 -6.83 12.71
CA ASN A 131 -1.93 -6.57 11.96
C ASN A 131 -3.00 -5.88 12.82
N ALA A 132 -3.10 -6.23 14.10
CA ALA A 132 -4.03 -5.56 15.03
C ALA A 132 -3.63 -4.09 15.27
N VAL A 133 -2.32 -3.81 15.36
CA VAL A 133 -1.80 -2.43 15.44
C VAL A 133 -2.14 -1.66 14.17
N LEU A 134 -1.89 -2.21 12.98
CA LEU A 134 -2.22 -1.56 11.71
C LEU A 134 -3.73 -1.27 11.60
N GLN A 135 -4.57 -2.23 11.97
CA GLN A 135 -6.03 -2.04 11.98
C GLN A 135 -6.44 -0.91 12.94
N SER A 136 -5.88 -0.88 14.14
CA SER A 136 -6.16 0.18 15.13
C SER A 136 -5.70 1.56 14.63
N LEU A 137 -4.55 1.66 13.99
CA LEU A 137 -4.06 2.91 13.39
C LEU A 137 -5.01 3.39 12.30
N TYR A 138 -5.41 2.50 11.40
CA TYR A 138 -6.36 2.81 10.33
C TYR A 138 -7.70 3.33 10.87
N GLU A 139 -8.29 2.66 11.85
CA GLU A 139 -9.56 3.05 12.48
C GLU A 139 -9.49 4.40 13.18
N ARG A 140 -8.31 4.76 13.70
CA ARG A 140 -8.05 6.06 14.34
C ARG A 140 -7.69 7.16 13.35
N GLY A 141 -7.71 6.87 12.05
CA GLY A 141 -7.46 7.82 10.98
C GLY A 141 -5.98 8.12 10.73
N PHE A 142 -5.07 7.25 11.20
CA PHE A 142 -3.66 7.40 10.86
C PHE A 142 -3.39 6.96 9.41
N VAL A 143 -2.40 7.61 8.80
CA VAL A 143 -1.90 7.34 7.46
C VAL A 143 -0.39 7.17 7.55
N LEU A 144 0.12 6.08 6.99
CA LEU A 144 1.56 5.86 6.90
C LEU A 144 2.16 6.86 5.91
N VAL A 145 3.22 7.54 6.35
CA VAL A 145 3.99 8.46 5.50
C VAL A 145 5.45 8.06 5.51
N ASP A 146 6.17 8.39 4.45
CA ASP A 146 7.61 8.18 4.38
C ASP A 146 8.32 9.14 5.34
N ILE A 147 9.36 8.67 6.02
CA ILE A 147 10.19 9.52 6.90
C ILE A 147 10.81 10.70 6.14
N HIS A 148 11.12 10.52 4.84
CA HIS A 148 11.67 11.57 4.00
C HIS A 148 10.65 12.66 3.67
N ASP A 149 9.34 12.36 3.76
CA ASP A 149 8.27 13.36 3.65
C ASP A 149 8.11 14.15 4.95
N VAL A 150 8.53 13.60 6.09
CA VAL A 150 8.52 14.30 7.37
C VAL A 150 9.66 15.32 7.45
N ALA A 151 10.87 14.93 7.02
CA ALA A 151 12.02 15.82 6.99
C ALA A 151 13.01 15.39 5.89
N GLY A 152 13.47 16.36 5.12
CA GLY A 152 14.41 16.13 4.02
C GLY A 152 15.64 17.05 4.07
N PRO A 153 16.73 16.67 3.39
CA PRO A 153 17.94 17.50 3.31
C PRO A 153 17.71 18.69 2.38
N GLN A 154 18.11 19.86 2.83
CA GLN A 154 18.15 21.09 2.06
C GLN A 154 19.58 21.62 2.00
N GLN A 155 20.11 21.84 0.79
CA GLN A 155 21.40 22.46 0.59
C GLN A 155 21.32 23.96 0.89
N GLN A 156 22.26 24.44 1.70
CA GLN A 156 22.38 25.85 2.04
C GLN A 156 23.35 26.56 1.10
N ALA A 157 23.29 27.89 1.05
CA ALA A 157 24.16 28.71 0.20
C ALA A 157 25.65 28.60 0.54
N ASP A 158 25.96 28.22 1.77
CA ASP A 158 27.33 27.99 2.26
C ASP A 158 27.87 26.58 1.96
N GLY A 159 27.09 25.75 1.23
CA GLY A 159 27.44 24.37 0.92
C GLY A 159 27.12 23.35 2.01
N SER A 160 26.61 23.78 3.17
CA SER A 160 26.16 22.87 4.23
C SER A 160 24.79 22.25 3.89
N THR A 161 24.50 21.12 4.54
CA THR A 161 23.18 20.48 4.44
C THR A 161 22.44 20.67 5.75
N LYS A 162 21.22 21.18 5.68
CA LYS A 162 20.29 21.27 6.81
C LYS A 162 19.07 20.39 6.53
N TYR A 163 18.63 19.62 7.54
CA TYR A 163 17.34 18.94 7.43
C TYR A 163 16.22 19.92 7.79
N VAL A 164 15.23 19.98 6.94
CA VAL A 164 14.05 20.83 7.09
C VAL A 164 12.80 19.99 7.10
N ALA A 165 11.76 20.45 7.82
CA ALA A 165 10.46 19.79 7.81
C ALA A 165 9.87 19.76 6.41
N GLY A 166 9.31 18.62 6.02
CA GLY A 166 8.60 18.44 4.78
C GLY A 166 7.16 18.96 4.84
N ASP A 167 6.49 18.91 3.72
CA ASP A 167 5.11 19.30 3.58
C ASP A 167 4.23 18.07 3.33
N ILE A 168 3.50 17.63 4.36
CA ILE A 168 2.59 16.49 4.28
C ILE A 168 1.17 17.00 4.12
N TYR A 169 0.50 16.58 3.05
CA TYR A 169 -0.88 16.92 2.75
C TYR A 169 -1.76 15.67 2.83
N LEU A 170 -2.78 15.70 3.66
CA LEU A 170 -3.70 14.58 3.86
C LEU A 170 -5.15 15.08 3.85
N PRO A 171 -6.12 14.21 3.58
CA PRO A 171 -7.53 14.57 3.76
C PRO A 171 -7.80 15.07 5.19
N ALA A 172 -8.72 16.00 5.33
CA ALA A 172 -9.10 16.58 6.63
C ALA A 172 -9.42 15.47 7.65
N GLY A 173 -8.87 15.60 8.86
CA GLY A 173 -9.06 14.64 9.95
C GLY A 173 -8.12 13.43 9.92
N LYS A 174 -7.33 13.23 8.88
CA LYS A 174 -6.27 12.22 8.85
C LYS A 174 -5.01 12.71 9.58
N LYS A 175 -4.23 11.78 10.11
CA LYS A 175 -3.01 12.04 10.90
C LYS A 175 -1.85 11.21 10.36
N PRO A 176 -0.69 11.82 10.07
CA PRO A 176 0.47 11.05 9.62
C PRO A 176 1.08 10.24 10.77
N ILE A 177 1.69 9.11 10.42
CA ILE A 177 2.52 8.29 11.29
C ILE A 177 3.62 7.62 10.47
N VAL A 178 4.80 7.51 11.05
CA VAL A 178 5.92 6.75 10.48
C VAL A 178 6.01 5.39 11.16
N LEU A 179 6.18 4.34 10.38
CA LEU A 179 6.56 3.01 10.87
C LEU A 179 7.93 2.64 10.30
N SER A 180 8.78 2.05 11.13
CA SER A 180 10.05 1.44 10.71
C SER A 180 10.21 0.05 11.29
N GLN A 181 11.17 -0.69 10.73
CA GLN A 181 11.59 -1.98 11.25
C GLN A 181 13.06 -1.90 11.62
N ASP A 182 13.38 -2.28 12.87
CA ASP A 182 14.74 -2.33 13.40
C ASP A 182 15.30 -3.76 13.30
N ASP A 183 16.63 -3.86 13.40
CA ASP A 183 17.38 -5.13 13.42
C ASP A 183 17.08 -6.05 12.23
N VAL A 184 16.98 -5.46 11.05
CA VAL A 184 16.82 -6.18 9.78
C VAL A 184 18.22 -6.50 9.25
N CYS A 185 18.71 -7.71 9.49
CA CYS A 185 20.01 -8.21 9.01
C CYS A 185 19.82 -9.14 7.80
#